data_73a98abb5992bf191a4c0c81caf8be3b
#
_entry.id   73a98abb5992bf191a4c0c81caf8be3b
#
_cell.length_a   1.000
_cell.length_b   1.000
_cell.length_c   1.000
_cell.angle_alpha   90.00
_cell.angle_beta   90.00
_cell.angle_gamma   90.00
#
_symmetry.space_group_name_H-M   'P 1'
#
loop_
_entity.id
_entity.type
_entity.pdbx_description
1 polymer ?
#
loop_
_entity_poly.entity_id
_entity_poly.type
_entity_poly.pdbx_seq_one_letter_code
_entity_poly.pdbx_strand_id
1 'polypeptide(L)'
;SLIFLIALLAPWIAGHSPRVSSGPPLIPPAWPHILGTDELGVDLWAQICYGARVSLLVGISTALLAGLVGGAVGIISGYIGGWVDKIIMRLVDIMIVLPDLPVMIVLAAFFGPSLVNIILVLALFSWVSPARIVRSQVLMLKEQNYIKAAEIYGASPWYLLWKHFLPELLPILVVNMIRLTGRAIVAEASLSFLGLGDPTSRSWGLIIHHATSFKGIYYTDFWKWWLFYPWLFLMLMVVSLAFISRDLERIADPRLGKK
;
A
#
# COMPACT_ATOMS: atom_id res chain seq x y z
N SER A 1 13.02 -7.43 -1.39
CA SER A 1 13.05 -7.28 -2.86
C SER A 1 14.09 -6.24 -3.26
N LEU A 2 14.66 -6.36 -4.45
CA LEU A 2 15.66 -5.42 -4.98
C LEU A 2 15.14 -3.97 -4.97
N ILE A 3 13.87 -3.77 -5.28
CA ILE A 3 13.26 -2.44 -5.34
C ILE A 3 13.21 -1.76 -3.96
N PHE A 4 13.05 -2.54 -2.89
CA PHE A 4 13.15 -2.00 -1.53
C PHE A 4 14.55 -1.46 -1.23
N LEU A 5 15.58 -2.17 -1.69
CA LEU A 5 16.97 -1.72 -1.59
C LEU A 5 17.21 -0.45 -2.43
N ILE A 6 16.67 -0.39 -3.65
CA ILE A 6 16.72 0.80 -4.50
C ILE A 6 16.11 2.00 -3.78
N ALA A 7 14.94 1.84 -3.16
CA ALA A 7 14.28 2.91 -2.41
C ALA A 7 15.12 3.36 -1.20
N LEU A 8 15.73 2.43 -0.47
CA LEU A 8 16.56 2.75 0.69
C LEU A 8 17.84 3.47 0.26
N LEU A 9 18.51 2.97 -0.77
CA LEU A 9 19.79 3.46 -1.26
C LEU A 9 19.64 4.62 -2.26
N ALA A 10 18.43 5.10 -2.54
CA ALA A 10 18.16 6.16 -3.51
C ALA A 10 19.11 7.37 -3.40
N PRO A 11 19.45 7.92 -2.21
CA PRO A 11 20.36 9.06 -2.12
C PRO A 11 21.78 8.78 -2.62
N TRP A 12 22.21 7.52 -2.61
CA TRP A 12 23.58 7.13 -3.02
C TRP A 12 23.64 6.63 -4.46
N ILE A 13 22.55 6.03 -4.97
CA ILE A 13 22.55 5.40 -6.31
C ILE A 13 21.92 6.28 -7.40
N ALA A 14 21.15 7.30 -7.02
CA ALA A 14 20.46 8.16 -7.97
C ALA A 14 21.41 9.02 -8.82
N GLY A 15 22.59 9.38 -8.30
CA GLY A 15 23.61 10.17 -8.99
C GLY A 15 23.22 11.63 -9.26
N HIS A 16 21.94 11.91 -9.55
CA HIS A 16 21.38 13.23 -9.86
C HIS A 16 20.22 13.59 -8.94
N SER A 17 19.86 14.88 -8.91
CA SER A 17 18.66 15.33 -8.20
C SER A 17 17.39 14.91 -8.95
N PRO A 18 16.34 14.38 -8.26
CA PRO A 18 15.07 14.05 -8.91
C PRO A 18 14.20 15.28 -9.24
N ARG A 19 14.67 16.50 -8.92
CA ARG A 19 13.88 17.74 -9.04
C ARG A 19 14.53 18.79 -9.91
N VAL A 20 15.82 18.66 -10.21
CA VAL A 20 16.59 19.67 -10.94
C VAL A 20 17.02 19.05 -12.27
N SER A 21 16.89 19.82 -13.34
CA SER A 21 17.41 19.45 -14.65
C SER A 21 18.91 19.16 -14.55
N SER A 22 19.33 18.02 -15.08
CA SER A 22 20.72 17.55 -15.09
C SER A 22 21.29 17.35 -16.50
N GLY A 23 20.44 17.57 -17.53
CA GLY A 23 20.84 17.43 -18.93
C GLY A 23 19.82 18.05 -19.89
N PRO A 24 20.05 17.95 -21.20
CA PRO A 24 19.06 18.33 -22.18
C PRO A 24 17.74 17.54 -22.04
N PRO A 25 16.58 18.13 -22.42
CA PRO A 25 15.29 17.45 -22.39
C PRO A 25 15.22 16.26 -23.35
N LEU A 26 14.46 15.23 -22.94
CA LEU A 26 14.04 14.10 -23.78
C LEU A 26 15.20 13.31 -24.43
N ILE A 27 16.35 13.23 -23.73
CA ILE A 27 17.47 12.39 -24.20
C ILE A 27 17.12 10.92 -23.96
N PRO A 28 17.38 10.03 -24.96
CA PRO A 28 17.26 8.60 -24.77
C PRO A 28 18.29 8.06 -23.75
N PRO A 29 18.07 6.84 -23.23
CA PRO A 29 19.01 6.20 -22.32
C PRO A 29 20.43 6.19 -22.86
N ALA A 30 21.36 6.89 -22.18
CA ALA A 30 22.77 7.00 -22.48
C ALA A 30 23.54 7.47 -21.24
N TRP A 31 24.84 7.20 -21.16
CA TRP A 31 25.65 7.74 -20.07
C TRP A 31 25.74 9.28 -20.16
N PRO A 32 25.56 10.08 -19.08
CA PRO A 32 25.35 9.65 -17.68
C PRO A 32 23.89 9.37 -17.29
N HIS A 33 22.90 9.60 -18.15
CA HIS A 33 21.46 9.41 -17.91
C HIS A 33 21.04 7.99 -18.30
N ILE A 34 21.22 7.02 -17.41
CA ILE A 34 21.04 5.57 -17.67
C ILE A 34 19.64 5.24 -18.23
N LEU A 35 18.60 5.92 -17.75
CA LEU A 35 17.23 5.74 -18.22
C LEU A 35 16.71 6.95 -19.04
N GLY A 36 17.61 7.87 -19.43
CA GLY A 36 17.24 9.08 -20.17
C GLY A 36 16.71 10.20 -19.28
N THR A 37 16.17 11.24 -19.91
CA THR A 37 15.61 12.43 -19.24
C THR A 37 14.16 12.67 -19.65
N ASP A 38 13.42 13.41 -18.81
CA ASP A 38 12.07 13.88 -19.08
C ASP A 38 12.04 15.19 -19.92
N GLU A 39 10.86 15.77 -20.10
CA GLU A 39 10.66 17.04 -20.84
C GLU A 39 11.38 18.25 -20.23
N LEU A 40 11.75 18.18 -18.95
CA LEU A 40 12.46 19.23 -18.23
C LEU A 40 13.96 18.95 -18.13
N GLY A 41 14.44 17.85 -18.73
CA GLY A 41 15.83 17.42 -18.62
C GLY A 41 16.21 16.83 -17.26
N VAL A 42 15.22 16.39 -16.47
CA VAL A 42 15.46 15.72 -15.18
C VAL A 42 15.74 14.24 -15.40
N ASP A 43 16.74 13.71 -14.71
CA ASP A 43 17.17 12.31 -14.83
C ASP A 43 16.06 11.34 -14.37
N LEU A 44 15.66 10.41 -15.25
CA LEU A 44 14.60 9.45 -14.97
C LEU A 44 15.00 8.38 -13.96
N TRP A 45 16.27 7.97 -13.94
CA TRP A 45 16.75 7.02 -12.93
C TRP A 45 16.62 7.61 -11.53
N ALA A 46 17.04 8.86 -11.36
CA ALA A 46 16.85 9.57 -10.08
C ALA A 46 15.39 9.68 -9.68
N GLN A 47 14.50 10.04 -10.62
CA GLN A 47 13.06 10.10 -10.37
C GLN A 47 12.49 8.74 -9.96
N ILE A 48 12.91 7.64 -10.59
CA ILE A 48 12.44 6.29 -10.27
C ILE A 48 12.94 5.85 -8.88
N CYS A 49 14.20 6.10 -8.54
CA CYS A 49 14.75 5.77 -7.23
C CYS A 49 14.02 6.49 -6.09
N TYR A 50 13.81 7.79 -6.23
CA TYR A 50 13.08 8.57 -5.23
C TYR A 50 11.57 8.30 -5.27
N GLY A 51 11.01 8.01 -6.44
CA GLY A 51 9.63 7.57 -6.59
C GLY A 51 9.33 6.29 -5.84
N ALA A 52 10.26 5.33 -5.83
CA ALA A 52 10.16 4.12 -5.03
C ALA A 52 9.98 4.41 -3.54
N ARG A 53 10.70 5.42 -3.00
CA ARG A 53 10.58 5.84 -1.59
C ARG A 53 9.20 6.40 -1.30
N VAL A 54 8.68 7.26 -2.16
CA VAL A 54 7.36 7.88 -1.99
C VAL A 54 6.27 6.82 -2.06
N SER A 55 6.27 5.97 -3.08
CA SER A 55 5.27 4.92 -3.24
C SER A 55 5.30 3.90 -2.09
N LEU A 56 6.49 3.51 -1.60
CA LEU A 56 6.62 2.66 -0.41
C LEU A 56 6.13 3.35 0.85
N LEU A 57 6.47 4.62 1.06
CA LEU A 57 6.01 5.38 2.22
C LEU A 57 4.48 5.42 2.26
N VAL A 58 3.83 5.77 1.14
CA VAL A 58 2.36 5.80 1.06
C VAL A 58 1.79 4.41 1.29
N GLY A 59 2.32 3.40 0.62
CA GLY A 59 1.83 2.02 0.74
C GLY A 59 1.93 1.47 2.16
N ILE A 60 3.10 1.60 2.79
CA ILE A 60 3.34 1.10 4.15
C ILE A 60 2.53 1.89 5.18
N SER A 61 2.50 3.24 5.10
CA SER A 61 1.75 4.07 6.03
C SER A 61 0.25 3.78 5.96
N THR A 62 -0.30 3.64 4.75
CA THR A 62 -1.69 3.24 4.54
C THR A 62 -1.97 1.87 5.14
N ALA A 63 -1.12 0.88 4.87
CA ALA A 63 -1.30 -0.48 5.37
C ALA A 63 -1.20 -0.55 6.90
N LEU A 64 -0.29 0.21 7.52
CA LEU A 64 -0.16 0.31 8.97
C LEU A 64 -1.42 0.93 9.60
N LEU A 65 -1.86 2.08 9.10
CA LEU A 65 -3.08 2.73 9.61
C LEU A 65 -4.30 1.83 9.44
N ALA A 66 -4.51 1.28 8.26
CA ALA A 66 -5.63 0.40 7.96
C ALA A 66 -5.57 -0.90 8.77
N GLY A 67 -4.39 -1.47 8.94
CA GLY A 67 -4.18 -2.68 9.74
C GLY A 67 -4.40 -2.47 11.22
N LEU A 68 -3.91 -1.36 11.78
CA LEU A 68 -4.12 -1.01 13.19
C LEU A 68 -5.60 -0.73 13.49
N VAL A 69 -6.23 0.14 12.68
CA VAL A 69 -7.65 0.49 12.86
C VAL A 69 -8.54 -0.75 12.61
N GLY A 70 -8.35 -1.43 11.49
CA GLY A 70 -9.13 -2.62 11.16
C GLY A 70 -8.89 -3.77 12.13
N GLY A 71 -7.64 -3.98 12.58
CA GLY A 71 -7.30 -4.95 13.61
C GLY A 71 -8.02 -4.67 14.92
N ALA A 72 -7.96 -3.43 15.43
CA ALA A 72 -8.64 -3.03 16.65
C ALA A 72 -10.16 -3.18 16.52
N VAL A 73 -10.76 -2.70 15.43
CA VAL A 73 -12.20 -2.82 15.17
C VAL A 73 -12.61 -4.29 15.06
N GLY A 74 -11.82 -5.13 14.39
CA GLY A 74 -12.08 -6.55 14.25
C GLY A 74 -12.02 -7.30 15.59
N ILE A 75 -11.05 -6.98 16.46
CA ILE A 75 -10.96 -7.52 17.83
C ILE A 75 -12.18 -7.12 18.63
N ILE A 76 -12.54 -5.83 18.66
CA ILE A 76 -13.69 -5.31 19.40
C ILE A 76 -14.97 -5.99 18.94
N SER A 77 -15.20 -6.06 17.64
CA SER A 77 -16.37 -6.69 17.02
C SER A 77 -16.47 -8.18 17.38
N GLY A 78 -15.38 -8.94 17.17
CA GLY A 78 -15.38 -10.38 17.43
C GLY A 78 -15.43 -10.73 18.91
N TYR A 79 -14.77 -9.95 19.78
CA TYR A 79 -14.73 -10.22 21.22
C TYR A 79 -16.03 -9.86 21.91
N ILE A 80 -16.57 -8.65 21.74
CA ILE A 80 -17.78 -8.19 22.38
C ILE A 80 -19.02 -8.91 21.79
N GLY A 81 -19.09 -9.02 20.45
CA GLY A 81 -20.22 -9.66 19.79
C GLY A 81 -21.52 -8.86 19.90
N GLY A 82 -22.66 -9.55 19.77
CA GLY A 82 -24.00 -8.97 20.00
C GLY A 82 -24.32 -7.76 19.12
N TRP A 83 -24.82 -6.67 19.73
CA TRP A 83 -25.17 -5.45 19.02
C TRP A 83 -23.98 -4.67 18.48
N VAL A 84 -22.85 -4.67 19.20
CA VAL A 84 -21.61 -4.00 18.76
C VAL A 84 -21.11 -4.61 17.46
N ASP A 85 -21.07 -5.94 17.40
CA ASP A 85 -20.70 -6.65 16.19
C ASP A 85 -21.63 -6.35 15.01
N LYS A 86 -22.95 -6.36 15.25
CA LYS A 86 -23.94 -6.06 14.21
C LYS A 86 -23.78 -4.67 13.63
N ILE A 87 -23.55 -3.65 14.47
CA ILE A 87 -23.36 -2.26 14.01
C ILE A 87 -22.07 -2.14 13.21
N ILE A 88 -20.95 -2.65 13.74
CA ILE A 88 -19.66 -2.59 13.07
C ILE A 88 -19.71 -3.31 11.72
N MET A 89 -20.29 -4.52 11.67
CA MET A 89 -20.38 -5.26 10.42
C MET A 89 -21.32 -4.60 9.42
N ARG A 90 -22.37 -3.93 9.86
CA ARG A 90 -23.23 -3.14 8.96
C ARG A 90 -22.45 -1.98 8.33
N LEU A 91 -21.61 -1.28 9.11
CA LEU A 91 -20.72 -0.24 8.57
C LEU A 91 -19.73 -0.82 7.56
N VAL A 92 -19.12 -1.94 7.89
CA VAL A 92 -18.21 -2.68 6.99
C VAL A 92 -18.93 -3.06 5.69
N ASP A 93 -20.17 -3.57 5.77
CA ASP A 93 -20.94 -3.96 4.58
C ASP A 93 -21.24 -2.74 3.69
N ILE A 94 -21.59 -1.60 4.28
CA ILE A 94 -21.80 -0.34 3.54
C ILE A 94 -20.51 0.06 2.81
N MET A 95 -19.37 0.02 3.49
CA MET A 95 -18.09 0.40 2.90
C MET A 95 -17.66 -0.50 1.73
N ILE A 96 -18.02 -1.78 1.76
CA ILE A 96 -17.69 -2.73 0.68
C ILE A 96 -18.53 -2.48 -0.58
N VAL A 97 -19.78 -2.01 -0.42
CA VAL A 97 -20.67 -1.72 -1.55
C VAL A 97 -20.25 -0.44 -2.30
N LEU A 98 -19.55 0.47 -1.60
CA LEU A 98 -19.06 1.69 -2.25
C LEU A 98 -17.95 1.37 -3.25
N PRO A 99 -18.00 1.94 -4.46
CA PRO A 99 -16.92 1.78 -5.42
C PRO A 99 -15.69 2.57 -4.95
N ASP A 100 -14.65 1.86 -4.50
CA ASP A 100 -13.48 2.43 -3.85
C ASP A 100 -12.85 3.59 -4.63
N LEU A 101 -12.41 3.33 -5.88
CA LEU A 101 -11.70 4.32 -6.69
C LEU A 101 -12.50 5.59 -6.98
N PRO A 102 -13.76 5.55 -7.44
CA PRO A 102 -14.56 6.77 -7.63
C PRO A 102 -14.69 7.62 -6.38
N VAL A 103 -14.92 7.01 -5.23
CA VAL A 103 -15.07 7.77 -3.97
C VAL A 103 -13.72 8.32 -3.51
N MET A 104 -12.63 7.56 -3.66
CA MET A 104 -11.27 8.05 -3.38
C MET A 104 -10.90 9.25 -4.26
N ILE A 105 -11.26 9.25 -5.55
CA ILE A 105 -11.05 10.37 -6.47
C ILE A 105 -11.76 11.64 -5.96
N VAL A 106 -13.04 11.51 -5.60
CA VAL A 106 -13.84 12.65 -5.08
C VAL A 106 -13.22 13.20 -3.79
N LEU A 107 -12.85 12.33 -2.85
CA LEU A 107 -12.24 12.74 -1.59
C LEU A 107 -10.84 13.35 -1.79
N ALA A 108 -10.01 12.76 -2.65
CA ALA A 108 -8.70 13.32 -2.96
C ALA A 108 -8.80 14.70 -3.61
N ALA A 109 -9.76 14.90 -4.50
CA ALA A 109 -10.04 16.21 -5.10
C ALA A 109 -10.56 17.22 -4.07
N PHE A 110 -11.38 16.78 -3.10
CA PHE A 110 -11.94 17.64 -2.06
C PHE A 110 -10.89 18.08 -1.03
N PHE A 111 -10.05 17.16 -0.54
CA PHE A 111 -9.03 17.46 0.46
C PHE A 111 -7.78 18.12 -0.12
N GLY A 112 -7.62 18.08 -1.43
CA GLY A 112 -6.47 18.64 -2.14
C GLY A 112 -5.25 17.72 -2.19
N PRO A 113 -4.29 18.05 -3.07
CA PRO A 113 -3.13 17.23 -3.41
C PRO A 113 -2.07 17.27 -2.30
N SER A 114 -2.05 16.28 -1.43
CA SER A 114 -1.05 16.09 -0.36
C SER A 114 -0.84 14.61 -0.10
N LEU A 115 0.40 14.19 0.17
CA LEU A 115 0.71 12.80 0.53
C LEU A 115 -0.09 12.33 1.76
N VAL A 116 -0.25 13.20 2.77
CA VAL A 116 -1.01 12.88 3.98
C VAL A 116 -2.47 12.65 3.66
N ASN A 117 -3.08 13.52 2.85
CA ASN A 117 -4.48 13.38 2.44
C ASN A 117 -4.70 12.06 1.66
N ILE A 118 -3.80 11.72 0.74
CA ILE A 118 -3.85 10.46 0.01
C ILE A 118 -3.77 9.27 0.96
N ILE A 119 -2.81 9.25 1.90
CA ILE A 119 -2.68 8.18 2.88
C ILE A 119 -3.96 8.02 3.70
N LEU A 120 -4.55 9.11 4.17
CA LEU A 120 -5.78 9.09 4.97
C LEU A 120 -6.97 8.59 4.16
N VAL A 121 -7.14 9.06 2.92
CA VAL A 121 -8.20 8.59 2.01
C VAL A 121 -8.04 7.10 1.73
N LEU A 122 -6.84 6.63 1.41
CA LEU A 122 -6.58 5.22 1.17
C LEU A 122 -6.83 4.37 2.43
N ALA A 123 -6.39 4.84 3.60
CA ALA A 123 -6.59 4.13 4.87
C ALA A 123 -8.07 4.02 5.24
N LEU A 124 -8.86 5.06 4.94
CA LEU A 124 -10.31 5.11 5.17
C LEU A 124 -11.06 3.97 4.47
N PHE A 125 -10.60 3.50 3.34
CA PHE A 125 -11.20 2.36 2.62
C PHE A 125 -10.52 1.03 2.92
N SER A 126 -9.25 1.05 3.29
CA SER A 126 -8.43 -0.16 3.43
C SER A 126 -8.62 -0.91 4.75
N TRP A 127 -9.16 -0.28 5.82
CA TRP A 127 -9.34 -0.90 7.15
C TRP A 127 -10.38 -2.02 7.18
N VAL A 128 -11.31 -2.01 6.24
CA VAL A 128 -12.44 -2.95 6.15
C VAL A 128 -12.00 -4.40 6.04
N SER A 129 -11.00 -4.67 5.19
CA SER A 129 -10.46 -6.02 4.96
C SER A 129 -9.82 -6.60 6.24
N PRO A 130 -8.84 -5.95 6.91
CA PRO A 130 -8.29 -6.45 8.17
C PRO A 130 -9.35 -6.57 9.26
N ALA A 131 -10.35 -5.67 9.34
CA ALA A 131 -11.41 -5.78 10.33
C ALA A 131 -12.20 -7.10 10.21
N ARG A 132 -12.58 -7.49 8.99
CA ARG A 132 -13.29 -8.75 8.75
C ARG A 132 -12.42 -9.98 9.04
N ILE A 133 -11.18 -9.96 8.60
CA ILE A 133 -10.22 -11.06 8.81
C ILE A 133 -10.00 -11.27 10.31
N VAL A 134 -9.66 -10.20 11.04
CA VAL A 134 -9.39 -10.26 12.47
C VAL A 134 -10.64 -10.69 13.25
N ARG A 135 -11.81 -10.13 12.92
CA ARG A 135 -13.08 -10.57 13.54
C ARG A 135 -13.31 -12.07 13.39
N SER A 136 -13.15 -12.62 12.17
CA SER A 136 -13.36 -14.05 11.94
C SER A 136 -12.40 -14.92 12.75
N GLN A 137 -11.15 -14.48 12.89
CA GLN A 137 -10.14 -15.17 13.69
C GLN A 137 -10.44 -15.10 15.20
N VAL A 138 -10.85 -13.91 15.69
CA VAL A 138 -11.24 -13.76 17.11
C VAL A 138 -12.43 -14.65 17.46
N LEU A 139 -13.44 -14.75 16.60
CA LEU A 139 -14.57 -15.64 16.80
C LEU A 139 -14.14 -17.10 16.85
N MET A 140 -13.20 -17.52 15.99
CA MET A 140 -12.66 -18.86 15.98
C MET A 140 -11.82 -19.15 17.24
N LEU A 141 -11.01 -18.19 17.69
CA LEU A 141 -10.20 -18.33 18.90
C LEU A 141 -11.05 -18.43 20.16
N LYS A 142 -12.14 -17.68 20.27
CA LYS A 142 -13.09 -17.74 21.40
C LYS A 142 -13.67 -19.14 21.61
N GLU A 143 -13.82 -19.92 20.54
CA GLU A 143 -14.34 -21.29 20.64
C GLU A 143 -13.29 -22.31 21.11
N GLN A 144 -12.03 -21.94 21.21
CA GLN A 144 -10.96 -22.84 21.64
C GLN A 144 -11.08 -23.19 23.13
N ASN A 145 -10.87 -24.47 23.45
CA ASN A 145 -11.01 -24.98 24.82
C ASN A 145 -10.11 -24.28 25.83
N TYR A 146 -8.89 -23.90 25.44
CA TYR A 146 -7.95 -23.20 26.34
C TYR A 146 -8.39 -21.77 26.66
N ILE A 147 -9.08 -21.09 25.73
CA ILE A 147 -9.66 -19.75 25.97
C ILE A 147 -10.85 -19.87 26.91
N LYS A 148 -11.77 -20.82 26.65
CA LYS A 148 -12.91 -21.08 27.52
C LYS A 148 -12.47 -21.48 28.95
N ALA A 149 -11.43 -22.29 29.07
CA ALA A 149 -10.86 -22.63 30.37
C ALA A 149 -10.30 -21.40 31.07
N ALA A 150 -9.52 -20.55 30.38
CA ALA A 150 -9.00 -19.32 30.96
C ALA A 150 -10.11 -18.39 31.45
N GLU A 151 -11.19 -18.23 30.70
CA GLU A 151 -12.37 -17.45 31.11
C GLU A 151 -13.04 -18.02 32.38
N ILE A 152 -13.21 -19.33 32.47
CA ILE A 152 -13.76 -20.00 33.66
C ILE A 152 -12.88 -19.76 34.90
N TYR A 153 -11.55 -19.75 34.74
CA TYR A 153 -10.60 -19.42 35.82
C TYR A 153 -10.48 -17.93 36.08
N GLY A 154 -11.32 -17.07 35.48
CA GLY A 154 -11.39 -15.65 35.77
C GLY A 154 -10.37 -14.78 35.05
N ALA A 155 -9.84 -15.25 33.91
CA ALA A 155 -8.93 -14.43 33.09
C ALA A 155 -9.64 -13.14 32.63
N SER A 156 -8.98 -11.99 32.82
CA SER A 156 -9.53 -10.71 32.34
C SER A 156 -9.51 -10.62 30.83
N PRO A 157 -10.41 -9.84 30.19
CA PRO A 157 -10.39 -9.59 28.75
C PRO A 157 -9.05 -9.07 28.25
N TRP A 158 -8.39 -8.22 29.07
CA TRP A 158 -7.08 -7.65 28.74
C TRP A 158 -5.96 -8.72 28.72
N TYR A 159 -6.01 -9.67 29.69
CA TYR A 159 -5.10 -10.81 29.70
C TYR A 159 -5.29 -11.68 28.45
N LEU A 160 -6.52 -12.01 28.10
CA LEU A 160 -6.83 -12.81 26.90
C LEU A 160 -6.35 -12.12 25.62
N LEU A 161 -6.55 -10.80 25.52
CA LEU A 161 -6.10 -10.02 24.37
C LEU A 161 -4.58 -10.12 24.19
N TRP A 162 -3.80 -9.79 25.22
CA TRP A 162 -2.35 -9.71 25.08
C TRP A 162 -1.66 -11.08 25.06
N LYS A 163 -2.18 -12.05 25.82
CA LYS A 163 -1.53 -13.35 25.99
C LYS A 163 -1.95 -14.37 24.94
N HIS A 164 -3.18 -14.26 24.42
CA HIS A 164 -3.74 -15.27 23.51
C HIS A 164 -4.13 -14.71 22.15
N PHE A 165 -4.95 -13.65 22.07
CA PHE A 165 -5.44 -13.18 20.78
C PHE A 165 -4.34 -12.49 19.98
N LEU A 166 -3.65 -11.51 20.54
CA LEU A 166 -2.68 -10.72 19.78
C LEU A 166 -1.55 -11.54 19.17
N PRO A 167 -0.90 -12.50 19.90
CA PRO A 167 0.14 -13.34 19.32
C PRO A 167 -0.33 -14.18 18.13
N GLU A 168 -1.58 -14.68 18.15
CA GLU A 168 -2.14 -15.48 17.07
C GLU A 168 -2.65 -14.64 15.89
N LEU A 169 -3.08 -13.40 16.15
CA LEU A 169 -3.55 -12.47 15.12
C LEU A 169 -2.41 -11.78 14.37
N LEU A 170 -1.27 -11.54 15.03
CA LEU A 170 -0.14 -10.80 14.45
C LEU A 170 0.35 -11.37 13.12
N PRO A 171 0.60 -12.69 12.97
CA PRO A 171 1.08 -13.23 11.70
C PRO A 171 0.10 -12.97 10.54
N ILE A 172 -1.20 -13.14 10.78
CA ILE A 172 -2.26 -12.92 9.80
C ILE A 172 -2.37 -11.43 9.45
N LEU A 173 -2.27 -10.56 10.47
CA LEU A 173 -2.27 -9.10 10.27
C LEU A 173 -1.07 -8.65 9.43
N VAL A 174 0.13 -9.13 9.72
CA VAL A 174 1.34 -8.78 8.96
C VAL A 174 1.20 -9.17 7.49
N VAL A 175 0.75 -10.39 7.21
CA VAL A 175 0.52 -10.85 5.83
C VAL A 175 -0.51 -9.96 5.13
N ASN A 176 -1.61 -9.63 5.82
CA ASN A 176 -2.65 -8.77 5.26
C ASN A 176 -2.12 -7.35 4.99
N MET A 177 -1.30 -6.78 5.90
CA MET A 177 -0.67 -5.47 5.72
C MET A 177 0.25 -5.44 4.49
N ILE A 178 1.02 -6.49 4.21
CA ILE A 178 1.86 -6.56 3.01
C ILE A 178 1.00 -6.55 1.74
N ARG A 179 -0.12 -7.27 1.73
CA ARG A 179 -1.09 -7.22 0.62
C ARG A 179 -1.69 -5.83 0.46
N LEU A 180 -2.06 -5.18 1.57
CA LEU A 180 -2.58 -3.82 1.57
C LEU A 180 -1.56 -2.82 1.05
N THR A 181 -0.27 -2.99 1.37
CA THR A 181 0.81 -2.14 0.85
C THR A 181 0.80 -2.14 -0.68
N GLY A 182 0.74 -3.32 -1.30
CA GLY A 182 0.69 -3.43 -2.77
C GLY A 182 -0.55 -2.77 -3.38
N ARG A 183 -1.73 -2.97 -2.76
CA ARG A 183 -2.97 -2.31 -3.20
C ARG A 183 -2.92 -0.80 -3.06
N ALA A 184 -2.37 -0.30 -1.94
CA ALA A 184 -2.26 1.13 -1.68
C ALA A 184 -1.28 1.80 -2.66
N ILE A 185 -0.18 1.15 -3.05
CA ILE A 185 0.74 1.65 -4.06
C ILE A 185 0.03 1.81 -5.41
N VAL A 186 -0.76 0.81 -5.83
CA VAL A 186 -1.53 0.90 -7.08
C VAL A 186 -2.59 1.99 -7.02
N ALA A 187 -3.30 2.11 -5.90
CA ALA A 187 -4.34 3.12 -5.72
C ALA A 187 -3.74 4.54 -5.68
N GLU A 188 -2.60 4.75 -4.98
CA GLU A 188 -1.84 5.99 -5.02
C GLU A 188 -1.41 6.35 -6.44
N ALA A 189 -0.81 5.38 -7.15
CA ALA A 189 -0.37 5.59 -8.53
C ALA A 189 -1.54 5.96 -9.46
N SER A 190 -2.73 5.37 -9.24
CA SER A 190 -3.94 5.70 -10.00
C SER A 190 -4.43 7.12 -9.70
N LEU A 191 -4.46 7.55 -8.44
CA LEU A 191 -4.83 8.92 -8.07
C LEU A 191 -3.81 9.95 -8.59
N SER A 192 -2.53 9.66 -8.46
CA SER A 192 -1.44 10.51 -8.96
C SER A 192 -1.44 10.59 -10.49
N PHE A 193 -1.74 9.49 -11.19
CA PHE A 193 -1.93 9.47 -12.64
C PHE A 193 -3.08 10.36 -13.09
N LEU A 194 -4.15 10.45 -12.31
CA LEU A 194 -5.28 11.36 -12.58
C LEU A 194 -4.99 12.83 -12.19
N GLY A 195 -3.76 13.14 -11.75
CA GLY A 195 -3.38 14.50 -11.37
C GLY A 195 -3.79 14.89 -9.94
N LEU A 196 -4.26 13.94 -9.12
CA LEU A 196 -4.66 14.15 -7.73
C LEU A 196 -3.52 13.86 -6.75
N GLY A 197 -2.34 13.48 -7.25
CA GLY A 197 -1.12 13.27 -6.48
C GLY A 197 -0.55 14.57 -5.92
N ASP A 198 0.33 14.45 -4.93
CA ASP A 198 1.10 15.59 -4.43
C ASP A 198 2.13 16.04 -5.49
N PRO A 199 2.01 17.26 -6.05
CA PRO A 199 2.89 17.73 -7.12
C PRO A 199 4.35 17.92 -6.66
N THR A 200 4.59 18.00 -5.36
CA THR A 200 5.93 18.10 -4.78
C THR A 200 6.61 16.75 -4.62
N SER A 201 5.84 15.67 -4.65
CA SER A 201 6.34 14.31 -4.60
C SER A 201 6.73 13.82 -6.00
N ARG A 202 7.58 12.79 -6.05
CA ARG A 202 7.98 12.15 -7.31
C ARG A 202 7.56 10.69 -7.30
N SER A 203 6.25 10.42 -7.02
CA SER A 203 5.72 9.07 -7.09
C SER A 203 5.72 8.57 -8.54
N TRP A 204 5.75 7.27 -8.71
CA TRP A 204 5.72 6.67 -10.06
C TRP A 204 4.43 7.02 -10.81
N GLY A 205 3.28 7.12 -10.11
CA GLY A 205 2.03 7.56 -10.72
C GLY A 205 2.12 8.97 -11.29
N LEU A 206 2.79 9.89 -10.58
CA LEU A 206 2.98 11.27 -11.03
C LEU A 206 3.94 11.35 -12.22
N ILE A 207 5.01 10.53 -12.25
CA ILE A 207 5.91 10.46 -13.40
C ILE A 207 5.14 9.99 -14.65
N ILE A 208 4.29 8.96 -14.50
CA ILE A 208 3.43 8.46 -15.60
C ILE A 208 2.43 9.54 -16.03
N HIS A 209 1.85 10.30 -15.09
CA HIS A 209 0.97 11.42 -15.39
C HIS A 209 1.66 12.47 -16.27
N HIS A 210 2.85 12.91 -15.90
CA HIS A 210 3.62 13.89 -16.69
C HIS A 210 3.96 13.34 -18.08
N ALA A 211 4.41 12.09 -18.18
CA ALA A 211 4.72 11.47 -19.45
C ALA A 211 3.48 11.41 -20.39
N THR A 212 2.33 11.00 -19.87
CA THR A 212 1.10 10.88 -20.67
C THR A 212 0.45 12.22 -21.00
N SER A 213 0.70 13.26 -20.21
CA SER A 213 0.24 14.62 -20.45
C SER A 213 1.06 15.32 -21.54
N PHE A 214 2.26 14.82 -21.85
CA PHE A 214 3.09 15.35 -22.91
C PHE A 214 2.53 14.96 -24.28
N LYS A 215 2.09 15.94 -25.08
CA LYS A 215 1.40 15.71 -26.36
C LYS A 215 2.21 14.88 -27.37
N GLY A 216 3.53 14.95 -27.31
CA GLY A 216 4.43 14.23 -28.19
C GLY A 216 4.64 12.74 -27.85
N ILE A 217 4.21 12.27 -26.68
CA ILE A 217 4.55 10.94 -26.18
C ILE A 217 4.08 9.81 -27.11
N TYR A 218 2.91 9.97 -27.74
CA TYR A 218 2.30 8.96 -28.63
C TYR A 218 2.77 9.01 -30.07
N TYR A 219 3.48 10.08 -30.47
CA TYR A 219 3.94 10.29 -31.84
C TYR A 219 5.47 10.21 -31.98
N THR A 220 6.17 9.98 -30.87
CA THR A 220 7.62 9.91 -30.79
C THR A 220 8.06 8.66 -30.04
N ASP A 221 9.36 8.40 -30.00
CA ASP A 221 9.94 7.27 -29.28
C ASP A 221 10.09 7.52 -27.75
N PHE A 222 9.69 8.69 -27.23
CA PHE A 222 9.89 9.07 -25.83
C PHE A 222 9.20 8.14 -24.83
N TRP A 223 8.06 7.53 -25.20
CA TRP A 223 7.37 6.55 -24.37
C TRP A 223 8.24 5.34 -24.02
N LYS A 224 9.25 4.99 -24.84
CA LYS A 224 10.14 3.84 -24.61
C LYS A 224 10.96 3.95 -23.33
N TRP A 225 11.23 5.16 -22.86
CA TRP A 225 11.93 5.35 -21.61
C TRP A 225 11.09 6.13 -20.58
N TRP A 226 10.45 7.21 -20.94
CA TRP A 226 9.78 8.07 -19.99
C TRP A 226 8.47 7.48 -19.42
N LEU A 227 7.72 6.68 -20.20
CA LEU A 227 6.52 6.00 -19.76
C LEU A 227 6.80 4.55 -19.33
N PHE A 228 7.62 3.82 -20.11
CA PHE A 228 7.83 2.38 -19.92
C PHE A 228 8.53 2.06 -18.60
N TYR A 229 9.61 2.77 -18.23
CA TYR A 229 10.36 2.44 -17.01
C TYR A 229 9.57 2.68 -15.73
N PRO A 230 8.88 3.83 -15.48
CA PRO A 230 8.06 3.99 -14.28
C PRO A 230 6.97 2.93 -14.16
N TRP A 231 6.33 2.58 -15.27
CA TRP A 231 5.33 1.51 -15.31
C TRP A 231 5.94 0.15 -14.98
N LEU A 232 7.10 -0.18 -15.54
CA LEU A 232 7.81 -1.43 -15.25
C LEU A 232 8.18 -1.55 -13.78
N PHE A 233 8.76 -0.50 -13.17
CA PHE A 233 9.14 -0.51 -11.76
C PHE A 233 7.92 -0.63 -10.83
N LEU A 234 6.82 0.03 -11.16
CA LEU A 234 5.56 -0.11 -10.42
C LEU A 234 5.05 -1.56 -10.49
N MET A 235 5.03 -2.16 -11.68
CA MET A 235 4.62 -3.55 -11.86
C MET A 235 5.53 -4.51 -11.06
N LEU A 236 6.85 -4.36 -11.16
CA LEU A 236 7.81 -5.18 -10.43
C LEU A 236 7.66 -5.06 -8.91
N MET A 237 7.35 -3.86 -8.39
CA MET A 237 7.09 -3.65 -6.97
C MET A 237 5.86 -4.43 -6.51
N VAL A 238 4.74 -4.29 -7.22
CA VAL A 238 3.48 -4.96 -6.87
C VAL A 238 3.63 -6.48 -6.93
N VAL A 239 4.27 -7.00 -7.98
CA VAL A 239 4.55 -8.43 -8.13
C VAL A 239 5.48 -8.93 -7.00
N SER A 240 6.52 -8.18 -6.65
CA SER A 240 7.41 -8.53 -5.54
C SER A 240 6.67 -8.63 -4.21
N LEU A 241 5.79 -7.65 -3.91
CA LEU A 241 4.97 -7.66 -2.69
C LEU A 241 3.98 -8.83 -2.67
N ALA A 242 3.40 -9.17 -3.83
CA ALA A 242 2.50 -10.31 -3.95
C ALA A 242 3.23 -11.65 -3.66
N PHE A 243 4.45 -11.83 -4.16
CA PHE A 243 5.26 -13.00 -3.85
C PHE A 243 5.65 -13.07 -2.37
N ILE A 244 6.10 -11.94 -1.78
CA ILE A 244 6.45 -11.88 -0.35
C ILE A 244 5.23 -12.23 0.51
N SER A 245 4.06 -11.68 0.19
CA SER A 245 2.81 -12.00 0.90
C SER A 245 2.49 -13.48 0.84
N ARG A 246 2.59 -14.09 -0.35
CA ARG A 246 2.30 -15.52 -0.55
C ARG A 246 3.27 -16.44 0.20
N ASP A 247 4.55 -16.09 0.20
CA ASP A 247 5.55 -16.90 0.90
C ASP A 247 5.40 -16.81 2.42
N LEU A 248 5.06 -15.63 2.94
CA LEU A 248 4.77 -15.45 4.36
C LEU A 248 3.48 -16.15 4.79
N GLU A 249 2.45 -16.23 3.93
CA GLU A 249 1.24 -17.03 4.21
C GLU A 249 1.56 -18.51 4.40
N ARG A 250 2.44 -19.06 3.56
CA ARG A 250 2.86 -20.47 3.70
C ARG A 250 3.61 -20.74 4.99
N ILE A 251 4.34 -19.74 5.51
CA ILE A 251 5.04 -19.85 6.80
C ILE A 251 4.04 -19.70 7.95
N ALA A 252 3.08 -18.78 7.83
CA ALA A 252 2.07 -18.52 8.85
C ALA A 252 1.02 -19.63 8.97
N ASP A 253 0.70 -20.33 7.89
CA ASP A 253 -0.19 -21.50 7.88
C ASP A 253 0.48 -22.71 7.21
N PRO A 254 1.16 -23.58 8.00
CA PRO A 254 1.82 -24.79 7.49
C PRO A 254 0.90 -25.80 6.80
N ARG A 255 -0.43 -25.68 6.99
CA ARG A 255 -1.42 -26.57 6.37
C ARG A 255 -1.56 -26.30 4.87
N LEU A 256 -1.23 -25.10 4.41
CA LEU A 256 -1.24 -24.73 2.98
C LEU A 256 0.00 -25.23 2.20
N GLY A 257 1.04 -25.67 2.90
CA GLY A 257 2.30 -26.15 2.30
C GLY A 257 2.35 -27.65 1.94
N LYS A 258 1.28 -28.41 2.22
CA LYS A 258 1.20 -29.87 1.97
C LYS A 258 0.31 -30.21 0.76
N LYS A 259 0.47 -29.50 -0.36
CA LYS A 259 -0.07 -29.98 -1.65
C LYS A 259 1.03 -30.00 -2.69
#